data_55b935b34354611714126f45d75ddcf1
#
_entry.id   55b935b34354611714126f45d75ddcf1
#
_cell.length_a   1.000
_cell.length_b   1.000
_cell.length_c   1.000
_cell.angle_alpha   90.00
_cell.angle_beta   90.00
_cell.angle_gamma   90.00
#
_symmetry.space_group_name_H-M   'P 1'
#
loop_
_entity.id
_entity.type
_entity.pdbx_description
1 polymer ?
#
loop_
_entity_poly.entity_id
_entity_poly.type
_entity_poly.pdbx_seq_one_letter_code
_entity_poly.pdbx_strand_id
1 'polypeptide(L)'
;TVKSIGSYAFYNCSALTELTLSKNITDIANGAFYNCPNLTLYGYYDTVAESYAEQNNIPFVHLDKNVISGDVNLDGKIDINDVTLLQRYIAGESVLTDDAVKAADFNKDRIIDIIDATAIQTFIAHGQN
;
A
#
# COMPACT_ATOMS: atom_id res chain seq x y z
N THR A 1 9.78 1.61 -19.05
CA THR A 1 9.31 1.00 -17.81
C THR A 1 8.27 -0.08 -18.13
N VAL A 2 8.43 -1.28 -17.56
CA VAL A 2 7.49 -2.39 -17.76
C VAL A 2 6.18 -2.06 -17.05
N LYS A 3 5.06 -2.14 -17.77
CA LYS A 3 3.72 -1.88 -17.23
C LYS A 3 2.81 -3.11 -17.26
N SER A 4 3.19 -4.15 -17.98
CA SER A 4 2.38 -5.37 -18.05
C SER A 4 3.27 -6.60 -18.22
N ILE A 5 2.74 -7.73 -17.78
CA ILE A 5 3.36 -9.03 -17.94
C ILE A 5 2.37 -9.90 -18.73
N GLY A 6 2.81 -10.39 -19.88
CA GLY A 6 1.96 -11.16 -20.81
C GLY A 6 1.68 -12.56 -20.33
N SER A 7 0.72 -13.21 -21.00
CA SER A 7 0.36 -14.60 -20.73
C SER A 7 1.58 -15.50 -20.87
N TYR A 8 1.80 -16.36 -19.88
CA TYR A 8 2.88 -17.35 -19.88
C TYR A 8 4.29 -16.75 -20.00
N ALA A 9 4.46 -15.45 -19.66
CA ALA A 9 5.78 -14.79 -19.76
C ALA A 9 6.87 -15.53 -18.99
N PHE A 10 6.53 -16.13 -17.84
CA PHE A 10 7.44 -16.92 -17.01
C PHE A 10 6.94 -18.37 -16.84
N TYR A 11 6.30 -18.90 -17.86
CA TYR A 11 5.71 -20.24 -17.81
C TYR A 11 6.79 -21.30 -17.59
N ASN A 12 6.54 -22.21 -16.63
CA ASN A 12 7.44 -23.32 -16.30
C ASN A 12 8.85 -22.90 -15.88
N CYS A 13 8.99 -21.72 -15.29
CA CYS A 13 10.30 -21.25 -14.79
C CYS A 13 10.58 -21.85 -13.42
N SER A 14 10.88 -23.14 -13.35
CA SER A 14 11.10 -23.86 -12.09
C SER A 14 12.35 -23.39 -11.34
N ALA A 15 13.30 -22.78 -12.04
CA ALA A 15 14.52 -22.22 -11.44
C ALA A 15 14.32 -20.78 -10.94
N LEU A 16 13.18 -20.16 -11.26
CA LEU A 16 12.89 -18.79 -10.84
C LEU A 16 12.47 -18.82 -9.36
N THR A 17 13.27 -18.21 -8.49
CA THR A 17 13.03 -18.22 -7.06
C THR A 17 12.54 -16.90 -6.52
N GLU A 18 12.88 -15.79 -7.18
CA GLU A 18 12.42 -14.46 -6.75
C GLU A 18 12.32 -13.52 -7.92
N LEU A 19 11.39 -12.57 -7.83
CA LEU A 19 11.22 -11.53 -8.84
C LEU A 19 10.60 -10.32 -8.15
N THR A 20 11.18 -9.15 -8.38
CA THR A 20 10.66 -7.88 -7.85
C THR A 20 9.79 -7.21 -8.91
N LEU A 21 8.57 -6.84 -8.52
CA LEU A 21 7.60 -6.19 -9.41
C LEU A 21 7.39 -4.74 -9.00
N SER A 22 7.54 -3.86 -9.99
CA SER A 22 7.39 -2.41 -9.82
C SER A 22 5.94 -2.00 -9.51
N LYS A 23 5.77 -0.88 -8.83
CA LYS A 23 4.46 -0.24 -8.63
C LYS A 23 3.78 0.14 -9.96
N ASN A 24 4.56 0.28 -11.03
CA ASN A 24 4.06 0.73 -12.32
C ASN A 24 3.38 -0.37 -13.13
N ILE A 25 3.45 -1.62 -12.67
CA ILE A 25 2.77 -2.73 -13.34
C ILE A 25 1.26 -2.59 -13.11
N THR A 26 0.52 -2.48 -14.21
CA THR A 26 -0.93 -2.30 -14.19
C THR A 26 -1.69 -3.53 -14.63
N ASP A 27 -1.00 -4.52 -15.21
CA ASP A 27 -1.64 -5.72 -15.71
C ASP A 27 -0.69 -6.91 -15.65
N ILE A 28 -1.18 -8.03 -15.14
CA ILE A 28 -0.48 -9.32 -15.16
C ILE A 28 -1.46 -10.35 -15.71
N ALA A 29 -1.13 -10.89 -16.86
CA ALA A 29 -2.02 -11.83 -17.54
C ALA A 29 -2.11 -13.15 -16.78
N ASN A 30 -3.24 -13.82 -16.95
CA ASN A 30 -3.44 -15.16 -16.39
C ASN A 30 -2.33 -16.10 -16.88
N GLY A 31 -1.79 -16.88 -15.96
CA GLY A 31 -0.75 -17.86 -16.30
C GLY A 31 0.64 -17.26 -16.51
N ALA A 32 0.82 -15.96 -16.25
CA ALA A 32 2.14 -15.32 -16.42
C ALA A 32 3.24 -16.06 -15.65
N PHE A 33 2.92 -16.58 -14.47
CA PHE A 33 3.85 -17.33 -13.62
C PHE A 33 3.39 -18.77 -13.41
N TYR A 34 2.69 -19.32 -14.40
CA TYR A 34 2.17 -20.68 -14.29
C TYR A 34 3.32 -21.68 -14.15
N ASN A 35 3.17 -22.58 -13.17
CA ASN A 35 4.13 -23.63 -12.89
C ASN A 35 5.53 -23.09 -12.53
N CYS A 36 5.56 -22.09 -11.65
CA CYS A 36 6.80 -21.58 -11.04
C CYS A 36 6.76 -21.95 -9.54
N PRO A 37 7.04 -23.21 -9.19
CA PRO A 37 6.77 -23.74 -7.84
C PRO A 37 7.63 -23.14 -6.73
N ASN A 38 8.76 -22.55 -7.09
CA ASN A 38 9.71 -22.01 -6.09
C ASN A 38 9.72 -20.49 -6.04
N LEU A 39 8.77 -19.84 -6.73
CA LEU A 39 8.74 -18.39 -6.88
C LEU A 39 8.23 -17.68 -5.62
N THR A 40 8.95 -16.64 -5.22
CA THR A 40 8.47 -15.62 -4.28
C THR A 40 8.49 -14.28 -4.99
N LEU A 41 7.38 -13.56 -4.96
CA LEU A 41 7.30 -12.22 -5.54
C LEU A 41 7.58 -11.17 -4.48
N TYR A 42 8.32 -10.14 -4.87
CA TYR A 42 8.62 -8.98 -4.03
C TYR A 42 7.97 -7.76 -4.66
N GLY A 43 7.33 -6.95 -3.86
CA GLY A 43 6.66 -5.77 -4.40
C GLY A 43 6.10 -4.88 -3.30
N TYR A 44 4.97 -4.24 -3.59
CA TYR A 44 4.45 -3.17 -2.77
C TYR A 44 2.99 -3.40 -2.43
N TYR A 45 2.54 -2.81 -1.30
CA TYR A 45 1.13 -2.85 -0.92
C TYR A 45 0.25 -2.16 -1.96
N ASP A 46 -0.98 -2.61 -2.07
CA ASP A 46 -2.01 -2.03 -2.93
C ASP A 46 -1.63 -1.99 -4.41
N THR A 47 -0.98 -3.03 -4.88
CA THR A 47 -0.57 -3.14 -6.29
C THR A 47 -1.26 -4.31 -6.97
N VAL A 48 -1.26 -4.28 -8.30
CA VAL A 48 -1.74 -5.39 -9.13
C VAL A 48 -0.92 -6.65 -8.82
N ALA A 49 0.38 -6.49 -8.59
CA ALA A 49 1.27 -7.61 -8.26
C ALA A 49 0.84 -8.33 -6.98
N GLU A 50 0.50 -7.57 -5.94
CA GLU A 50 0.01 -8.14 -4.68
C GLU A 50 -1.27 -8.95 -4.90
N SER A 51 -2.24 -8.36 -5.59
CA SER A 51 -3.51 -9.03 -5.88
C SER A 51 -3.32 -10.30 -6.70
N TYR A 52 -2.44 -10.25 -7.70
CA TYR A 52 -2.13 -11.42 -8.52
C TYR A 52 -1.52 -12.55 -7.70
N ALA A 53 -0.57 -12.21 -6.83
CA ALA A 53 0.09 -13.20 -5.97
C ALA A 53 -0.92 -13.87 -5.03
N GLU A 54 -1.81 -13.09 -4.44
CA GLU A 54 -2.85 -13.60 -3.55
C GLU A 54 -3.81 -14.55 -4.28
N GLN A 55 -4.27 -14.16 -5.46
CA GLN A 55 -5.19 -14.98 -6.26
C GLN A 55 -4.56 -16.28 -6.75
N ASN A 56 -3.26 -16.31 -6.91
CA ASN A 56 -2.53 -17.46 -7.45
C ASN A 56 -1.71 -18.21 -6.39
N ASN A 57 -1.88 -17.87 -5.12
CA ASN A 57 -1.19 -18.50 -3.99
C ASN A 57 0.33 -18.46 -4.12
N ILE A 58 0.86 -17.34 -4.64
CA ILE A 58 2.29 -17.12 -4.75
C ILE A 58 2.75 -16.32 -3.51
N PRO A 59 3.79 -16.75 -2.78
CA PRO A 59 4.31 -15.97 -1.66
C PRO A 59 4.71 -14.57 -2.10
N PHE A 60 4.32 -13.56 -1.32
CA PHE A 60 4.59 -12.15 -1.65
C PHE A 60 5.22 -11.45 -0.45
N VAL A 61 6.36 -10.80 -0.68
CA VAL A 61 7.06 -10.03 0.35
C VAL A 61 6.92 -8.55 0.03
N HIS A 62 6.45 -7.78 0.99
CA HIS A 62 6.25 -6.34 0.83
C HIS A 62 7.54 -5.58 1.08
N LEU A 63 7.90 -4.70 0.15
CA LEU A 63 9.10 -3.86 0.23
C LEU A 63 8.83 -2.52 0.90
N ASP A 64 7.56 -2.21 1.18
CA ASP A 64 7.16 -0.97 1.85
C ASP A 64 6.31 -1.29 3.07
N LYS A 65 5.91 -0.24 3.78
CA LYS A 65 5.02 -0.39 4.93
C LYS A 65 3.57 -0.30 4.48
N ASN A 66 2.72 -1.06 5.16
CA ASN A 66 1.28 -0.93 4.98
C ASN A 66 0.83 0.39 5.62
N VAL A 67 0.52 1.37 4.78
CA VAL A 67 0.04 2.68 5.25
C VAL A 67 -1.46 2.58 5.47
N ILE A 68 -1.87 2.69 6.74
CA ILE A 68 -3.27 2.65 7.14
C ILE A 68 -3.82 4.08 7.08
N SER A 69 -4.88 4.28 6.31
CA SER A 69 -5.49 5.62 6.18
C SER A 69 -5.95 6.13 7.55
N GLY A 70 -5.47 7.29 7.94
CA GLY A 70 -5.74 7.88 9.25
C GLY A 70 -4.69 7.62 10.32
N ASP A 71 -3.78 6.70 10.09
CA ASP A 71 -2.68 6.38 11.02
C ASP A 71 -1.48 7.29 10.73
N VAL A 72 -1.61 8.54 11.13
CA VAL A 72 -0.65 9.60 10.77
C VAL A 72 0.69 9.41 11.45
N ASN A 73 0.70 8.90 12.69
CA ASN A 73 1.96 8.66 13.42
C ASN A 73 2.58 7.29 13.10
N LEU A 74 1.92 6.50 12.26
CA LEU A 74 2.42 5.22 11.76
C LEU A 74 2.68 4.17 12.87
N ASP A 75 1.84 4.19 13.93
CA ASP A 75 1.96 3.24 15.04
C ASP A 75 1.04 2.02 14.92
N GLY A 76 0.30 1.92 13.82
CA GLY A 76 -0.62 0.81 13.56
C GLY A 76 -2.02 0.99 14.11
N LYS A 77 -2.31 2.13 14.72
CA LYS A 77 -3.62 2.44 15.31
C LYS A 77 -4.11 3.78 14.82
N ILE A 78 -5.43 3.95 14.78
CA ILE A 78 -6.04 5.23 14.46
C ILE A 78 -6.68 5.75 15.74
N ASP A 79 -6.11 6.80 16.33
CA ASP A 79 -6.58 7.38 17.58
C ASP A 79 -6.34 8.89 17.62
N ILE A 80 -6.64 9.51 18.76
CA ILE A 80 -6.52 10.96 18.91
C ILE A 80 -5.10 11.48 18.67
N ASN A 81 -4.08 10.64 18.86
CA ASN A 81 -2.70 11.05 18.63
C ASN A 81 -2.45 11.34 17.15
N ASP A 82 -3.14 10.64 16.26
CA ASP A 82 -3.06 10.89 14.82
C ASP A 82 -3.65 12.24 14.47
N VAL A 83 -4.80 12.58 15.07
CA VAL A 83 -5.44 13.88 14.88
C VAL A 83 -4.56 15.00 15.38
N THR A 84 -3.98 14.82 16.56
CA THR A 84 -3.08 15.81 17.17
C THR A 84 -1.86 16.07 16.28
N LEU A 85 -1.22 15.01 15.78
CA LEU A 85 -0.07 15.16 14.90
C LEU A 85 -0.44 15.87 13.60
N LEU A 86 -1.58 15.50 13.02
CA LEU A 86 -2.06 16.13 11.79
C LEU A 86 -2.36 17.62 12.01
N GLN A 87 -3.01 17.97 13.12
CA GLN A 87 -3.30 19.38 13.47
C GLN A 87 -2.00 20.19 13.63
N ARG A 88 -0.97 19.60 14.24
CA ARG A 88 0.33 20.26 14.39
C ARG A 88 1.00 20.46 13.04
N TYR A 89 0.89 19.50 12.14
CA TYR A 89 1.40 19.63 10.78
C TYR A 89 0.70 20.78 10.04
N ILE A 90 -0.63 20.84 10.13
CA ILE A 90 -1.43 21.89 9.48
C ILE A 90 -1.03 23.27 10.02
N ALA A 91 -0.74 23.36 11.31
CA ALA A 91 -0.31 24.60 11.96
C ALA A 91 1.15 24.96 11.66
N GLY A 92 1.89 24.11 10.96
CA GLY A 92 3.29 24.34 10.65
C GLY A 92 4.26 23.96 11.75
N GLU A 93 3.79 23.25 12.78
CA GLU A 93 4.59 22.89 13.96
C GLU A 93 5.28 21.53 13.84
N SER A 94 4.93 20.73 12.87
CA SER A 94 5.47 19.39 12.66
C SER A 94 5.70 19.10 11.20
N VAL A 95 6.59 18.13 10.93
CA VAL A 95 6.87 17.63 9.59
C VAL A 95 6.38 16.20 9.52
N LEU A 96 5.79 15.81 8.39
CA LEU A 96 5.36 14.44 8.14
C LEU A 96 6.26 13.78 7.10
N THR A 97 6.51 12.49 7.28
CA THR A 97 7.16 11.67 6.24
C THR A 97 6.20 11.46 5.07
N ASP A 98 6.70 10.96 3.95
CA ASP A 98 5.85 10.69 2.79
C ASP A 98 4.72 9.69 3.12
N ASP A 99 5.02 8.66 3.89
CA ASP A 99 4.01 7.68 4.32
C ASP A 99 2.96 8.33 5.26
N ALA A 100 3.40 9.20 6.15
CA ALA A 100 2.50 9.92 7.05
C ALA A 100 1.57 10.87 6.28
N VAL A 101 2.10 11.56 5.27
CA VAL A 101 1.28 12.41 4.39
C VAL A 101 0.21 11.58 3.68
N LYS A 102 0.57 10.42 3.19
CA LYS A 102 -0.37 9.50 2.53
C LYS A 102 -1.48 9.07 3.49
N ALA A 103 -1.13 8.73 4.73
CA ALA A 103 -2.10 8.37 5.76
C ALA A 103 -2.98 9.56 6.17
N ALA A 104 -2.42 10.76 6.19
CA ALA A 104 -3.11 11.98 6.61
C ALA A 104 -4.18 12.44 5.61
N ASP A 105 -4.01 12.14 4.33
CA ASP A 105 -5.00 12.47 3.30
C ASP A 105 -6.18 11.49 3.39
N PHE A 106 -6.97 11.65 4.43
CA PHE A 106 -8.01 10.69 4.78
C PHE A 106 -9.17 10.68 3.78
N ASN A 107 -9.52 11.84 3.23
CA ASN A 107 -10.60 11.95 2.24
C ASN A 107 -10.13 11.77 0.78
N LYS A 108 -8.83 11.55 0.58
CA LYS A 108 -8.24 11.24 -0.74
C LYS A 108 -8.40 12.36 -1.77
N ASP A 109 -8.39 13.63 -1.32
CA ASP A 109 -8.49 14.78 -2.23
C ASP A 109 -7.13 15.38 -2.59
N ARG A 110 -6.03 14.79 -2.09
CA ARG A 110 -4.63 15.22 -2.29
C ARG A 110 -4.29 16.55 -1.62
N ILE A 111 -5.15 17.00 -0.71
CA ILE A 111 -4.91 18.22 0.08
C ILE A 111 -4.94 17.82 1.55
N ILE A 112 -3.88 18.17 2.29
CA ILE A 112 -3.83 17.90 3.72
C ILE A 112 -4.31 19.15 4.46
N ASP A 113 -5.50 19.09 5.05
CA ASP A 113 -6.11 20.22 5.71
C ASP A 113 -6.98 19.79 6.88
N ILE A 114 -7.68 20.75 7.50
CA ILE A 114 -8.52 20.50 8.67
C ILE A 114 -9.67 19.53 8.37
N ILE A 115 -10.08 19.41 7.11
CA ILE A 115 -11.14 18.47 6.72
C ILE A 115 -10.68 17.04 6.97
N ASP A 116 -9.41 16.73 6.71
CA ASP A 116 -8.84 15.41 7.01
C ASP A 116 -8.85 15.13 8.51
N ALA A 117 -8.44 16.09 9.32
CA ALA A 117 -8.44 15.96 10.78
C ALA A 117 -9.86 15.72 11.31
N THR A 118 -10.84 16.45 10.79
CA THR A 118 -12.24 16.29 11.18
C THR A 118 -12.76 14.91 10.76
N ALA A 119 -12.41 14.45 9.58
CA ALA A 119 -12.83 13.13 9.08
C ALA A 119 -12.25 12.00 9.95
N ILE A 120 -10.99 12.11 10.35
CA ILE A 120 -10.36 11.13 11.23
C ILE A 120 -11.04 11.15 12.62
N GLN A 121 -11.30 12.34 13.17
CA GLN A 121 -12.02 12.46 14.44
C GLN A 121 -13.39 11.81 14.39
N THR A 122 -14.12 12.02 13.31
CA THR A 122 -15.43 11.41 13.09
C THR A 122 -15.32 9.89 13.04
N PHE A 123 -14.33 9.38 12.35
CA PHE A 123 -14.06 7.95 12.28
C PHE A 123 -13.78 7.35 13.65
N ILE A 124 -12.94 8.00 14.46
CA ILE A 124 -12.62 7.56 15.82
C ILE A 124 -13.89 7.55 16.69
N ALA A 125 -14.70 8.60 16.58
CA ALA A 125 -15.93 8.74 17.39
C ALA A 125 -16.96 7.64 17.08
N HIS A 126 -16.93 7.05 15.87
CA HIS A 126 -17.81 5.95 15.48
C HIS A 126 -17.24 4.57 15.78
N GLY A 127 -16.12 4.48 16.50
CA GLY A 127 -15.59 3.24 17.03
C GLY A 127 -14.74 2.42 16.07
N GLN A 128 -14.43 2.93 14.89
CA GLN A 128 -13.50 2.31 13.94
C GLN A 128 -13.92 0.89 13.50
N ASN A 129 -15.18 0.64 13.38
CA ASN A 129 -15.68 -0.70 13.01
C ASN A 129 -15.93 -0.83 11.51
#